data_1d3a892fc4971d726678fd57b64d25b1
#
_entry.id   1d3a892fc4971d726678fd57b64d25b1
#
_cell.length_a   1.000
_cell.length_b   1.000
_cell.length_c   1.000
_cell.angle_alpha   90.00
_cell.angle_beta   90.00
_cell.angle_gamma   90.00
#
_symmetry.space_group_name_H-M   'P 1'
#
loop_
_entity.id
_entity.type
_entity.pdbx_description
1 polymer ?
#
loop_
_entity_poly.entity_id
_entity_poly.type
_entity_poly.pdbx_seq_one_letter_code
_entity_poly.pdbx_strand_id
1 'polypeptide(L)' 'MTSGRQADPALVKRIEACLREPVYFRDILDATRDQKYRAVLLAWSDIRTRHALERDEHGRYWRAERA' A
#
# COMPACT_ATOMS: atom_id res chain seq x y z
N MET A 1 20.39 -14.54 2.28
CA MET A 1 20.01 -14.28 1.83
C MET A 1 18.87 -13.87 1.62
N THR A 2 18.52 -13.34 1.31
CA THR A 2 17.67 -12.93 1.30
C THR A 2 16.74 -13.07 0.70
N SER A 3 16.07 -12.94 0.60
CA SER A 3 15.23 -13.26 0.12
C SER A 3 14.49 -12.66 -0.78
N GLY A 4 13.85 -13.06 -1.60
CA GLY A 4 13.08 -12.45 -2.59
C GLY A 4 11.77 -11.93 -2.10
N ARG A 5 11.70 -11.74 -0.81
CA ARG A 5 10.48 -11.28 -0.27
C ARG A 5 10.44 -9.82 -0.01
N GLN A 6 11.40 -9.12 -0.46
CA GLN A 6 11.42 -7.69 -0.28
C GLN A 6 10.43 -7.00 -1.18
N ALA A 7 9.72 -6.02 -0.65
CA ALA A 7 8.79 -5.25 -1.46
C ALA A 7 9.57 -4.36 -2.42
N ASP A 8 9.01 -4.14 -3.60
CA ASP A 8 9.61 -3.26 -4.60
C ASP A 8 9.44 -1.82 -4.14
N PRO A 9 10.54 -1.09 -3.93
CA PRO A 9 10.44 0.30 -3.45
C PRO A 9 9.63 1.21 -4.38
N ALA A 10 9.71 1.00 -5.66
CA ALA A 10 8.95 1.82 -6.60
C ALA A 10 7.46 1.57 -6.44
N LEU A 11 7.09 0.32 -6.25
CA LEU A 11 5.69 -0.03 -6.06
C LEU A 11 5.19 0.50 -4.72
N VAL A 12 6.02 0.42 -3.69
CA VAL A 12 5.66 0.97 -2.38
C VAL A 12 5.36 2.45 -2.51
N LYS A 13 6.20 3.19 -3.22
CA LYS A 13 5.97 4.62 -3.39
C LYS A 13 4.69 4.92 -4.15
N ARG A 14 4.37 4.10 -5.16
CA ARG A 14 3.14 4.30 -5.91
C ARG A 14 1.93 4.14 -5.01
N ILE A 15 1.96 3.15 -4.15
CA ILE A 15 0.86 2.89 -3.25
C ILE A 15 0.79 3.97 -2.18
N GLU A 16 1.94 4.39 -1.66
CA GLU A 16 1.95 5.46 -0.67
C GLU A 16 1.32 6.73 -1.21
N ALA A 17 1.56 7.01 -2.48
CA ALA A 17 0.96 8.19 -3.09
C ALA A 17 -0.55 8.09 -3.13
N CYS A 18 -1.09 6.89 -3.27
CA CYS A 18 -2.54 6.70 -3.25
C CYS A 18 -3.13 6.95 -1.88
N LEU A 19 -2.32 6.77 -0.84
CA LEU A 19 -2.81 6.87 0.53
C LEU A 19 -2.81 8.29 1.09
N ARG A 20 -2.55 9.27 0.25
CA ARG A 20 -2.65 10.66 0.68
C ARG A 20 -4.08 11.04 0.98
N GLU A 21 -5.02 10.35 0.37
CA GLU A 21 -6.43 10.56 0.58
C GLU A 21 -7.06 9.22 0.87
N PRO A 22 -8.21 9.18 1.52
CA PRO A 22 -8.86 7.90 1.75
C PRO A 22 -9.18 7.20 0.45
N VAL A 23 -8.74 5.95 0.32
CA VAL A 23 -8.99 5.17 -0.88
C VAL A 23 -9.36 3.75 -0.49
N TYR A 24 -10.10 3.08 -1.36
CA TYR A 24 -10.41 1.68 -1.15
C TYR A 24 -9.23 0.85 -1.58
N PHE A 25 -9.07 -0.31 -0.97
CA PHE A 25 -7.98 -1.18 -1.36
C PHE A 25 -8.10 -1.58 -2.83
N ARG A 26 -9.32 -1.75 -3.32
CA ARG A 26 -9.51 -2.09 -4.73
C ARG A 26 -9.01 -0.99 -5.64
N ASP A 27 -9.05 0.26 -5.19
CA ASP A 27 -8.52 1.36 -5.99
C ASP A 27 -7.00 1.23 -6.11
N ILE A 28 -6.37 0.76 -5.03
CA ILE A 28 -4.94 0.52 -5.05
C ILE A 28 -4.62 -0.62 -6.00
N LEU A 29 -5.40 -1.68 -5.95
CA LEU A 29 -5.20 -2.79 -6.87
C LEU A 29 -5.36 -2.36 -8.32
N ASP A 30 -6.33 -1.49 -8.56
CA ASP A 30 -6.59 -0.98 -9.89
C ASP A 30 -5.44 -0.12 -10.39
N ALA A 31 -4.91 0.72 -9.51
CA ALA A 31 -3.80 1.60 -9.86
C ALA A 31 -2.51 0.83 -10.10
N THR A 32 -2.43 -0.39 -9.61
CA THR A 32 -1.23 -1.22 -9.74
C THR A 32 -1.52 -2.50 -10.52
N ARG A 33 -2.50 -2.46 -11.40
CA ARG A 33 -2.91 -3.66 -12.12
C ARG A 33 -1.84 -4.19 -13.07
N ASP A 34 -0.84 -3.38 -13.37
CA ASP A 34 0.29 -3.83 -14.17
C ASP A 34 1.27 -4.68 -13.38
N GLN A 35 1.05 -4.77 -12.06
CA GLN A 35 1.92 -5.53 -11.18
C GLN A 35 1.25 -6.84 -10.78
N LYS A 36 2.06 -7.81 -10.40
CA LYS A 36 1.50 -9.07 -9.90
C LYS A 36 0.85 -8.82 -8.56
N TYR A 37 -0.25 -9.48 -8.33
CA TYR A 37 -1.00 -9.33 -7.09
C TYR A 37 -0.11 -9.59 -5.86
N ARG A 38 0.72 -10.61 -5.95
CA ARG A 38 1.60 -10.94 -4.84
C ARG A 38 2.57 -9.79 -4.55
N ALA A 39 3.07 -9.13 -5.58
CA ALA A 39 3.97 -8.01 -5.39
C ALA A 39 3.25 -6.86 -4.69
N VAL A 40 1.99 -6.65 -5.06
CA VAL A 40 1.19 -5.60 -4.43
C VAL A 40 0.97 -5.92 -2.96
N LEU A 41 0.70 -7.18 -2.65
CA LEU A 41 0.48 -7.58 -1.26
C LEU A 41 1.74 -7.41 -0.42
N LEU A 42 2.91 -7.70 -0.99
CA LEU A 42 4.15 -7.50 -0.28
C LEU A 42 4.39 -6.02 0.01
N ALA A 43 4.12 -5.18 -0.98
CA ALA A 43 4.28 -3.74 -0.81
C ALA A 43 3.29 -3.22 0.23
N TRP A 44 2.06 -3.70 0.18
CA TRP A 44 1.03 -3.31 1.13
C TRP A 44 1.42 -3.68 2.55
N SER A 45 1.95 -4.90 2.72
CA SER A 45 2.39 -5.36 4.02
C SER A 45 3.52 -4.49 4.56
N ASP A 46 4.45 -4.10 3.69
CA ASP A 46 5.55 -3.25 4.06
C ASP A 46 5.06 -1.88 4.53
N ILE A 47 4.09 -1.34 3.81
CA ILE A 47 3.52 -0.04 4.16
C ILE A 47 2.83 -0.11 5.51
N ARG A 48 2.08 -1.17 5.75
CA ARG A 48 1.39 -1.32 7.04
C ARG A 48 2.37 -1.44 8.19
N THR A 49 3.55 -1.93 7.93
CA THR A 49 4.58 -2.04 8.95
C THR A 49 5.21 -0.70 9.25
N ARG A 50 5.37 0.13 8.23
CA ARG A 50 6.06 1.41 8.39
C ARG A 50 5.15 2.55 8.81
N HIS A 51 3.89 2.49 8.45
CA HIS A 51 2.98 3.60 8.66
C HIS A 51 1.77 3.16 9.45
N ALA A 52 1.24 4.08 10.22
CA ALA A 52 -0.03 3.85 10.87
C ALA A 52 -1.11 4.09 9.84
N LEU A 53 -1.82 3.04 9.48
CA LEU A 53 -2.92 3.16 8.54
C LEU A 53 -4.23 3.10 9.30
N GLU A 54 -5.18 3.89 8.86
CA GLU A 54 -6.51 3.90 9.42
C GLU A 54 -7.49 3.48 8.36
N ARG A 55 -8.62 3.03 8.79
CA ARG A 55 -9.68 2.60 7.90
C ARG A 55 -10.95 3.30 8.36
N ASP A 56 -11.63 3.97 7.45
CA ASP A 56 -12.84 4.69 7.84
C ASP A 56 -14.05 3.75 7.82
N GLU A 57 -15.20 4.31 8.14
CA GLU A 57 -16.42 3.52 8.23
C GLU A 57 -16.87 2.96 6.89
N HIS A 58 -16.35 3.50 5.80
CA HIS A 58 -16.68 3.03 4.46
C HIS A 58 -15.68 2.01 3.95
N GLY A 59 -14.63 1.71 4.73
CA GLY A 59 -13.63 0.75 4.31
C GLY A 59 -12.48 1.34 3.51
N ARG A 60 -12.35 2.65 3.50
CA ARG A 60 -11.24 3.29 2.80
C ARG A 60 -10.05 3.41 3.75
N TYR A 61 -8.86 3.35 3.18
CA TYR A 61 -7.62 3.44 3.95
C TYR A 61 -6.92 4.75 3.69
N TRP A 62 -6.19 5.24 4.68
CA TRP A 62 -5.31 6.39 4.50
C TRP A 62 -4.22 6.33 5.56
N ARG A 63 -3.19 7.15 5.35
CA ARG A 63 -2.10 7.23 6.31
C ARG A 63 -2.52 8.16 7.44
N ALA A 64 -2.47 7.62 8.64
CA ALA A 64 -2.91 8.34 9.82
C ALA A 64 -1.78 9.11 10.50
N GLU A 65 -0.55 8.94 10.05
CA GLU A 65 0.56 9.62 10.73
C GLU A 65 0.49 11.11 10.53
N ARG A 66 1.03 11.79 11.50
CA ARG A 66 1.07 13.19 11.43
C ARG A 66 2.43 13.64 11.06
N ALA A 67 2.50 14.67 10.35
CA ALA A 67 3.79 15.23 9.95
C ALA A 67 4.47 15.90 11.11
#